data_b9a6ae87204c579d70a3fd23de5021d7
#
_entry.id   b9a6ae87204c579d70a3fd23de5021d7
#
_cell.length_a   1.000
_cell.length_b   1.000
_cell.length_c   1.000
_cell.angle_alpha   90.00
_cell.angle_beta   90.00
_cell.angle_gamma   90.00
#
_symmetry.space_group_name_H-M   'P 1'
#
loop_
_entity.id
_entity.type
_entity.pdbx_description
1 polymer ?
#
loop_
_entity_poly.entity_id
_entity_poly.type
_entity_poly.pdbx_seq_one_letter_code
_entity_poly.pdbx_strand_id
1 'polypeptide(L)'
;MPGKGAKEPEAEVPRDDGFHRITNVSRPTLTVFPAARKDGAGAAPAMIVCPGGGYSYTVIDKEGTEIAAWLNSNGISALVLKYRTPNNRAGALQDVQRALSLARSRAAEWNIDPKRLGVIGFSAGGNLAAKASAPIEERSYPALDAVDQQSCRPDFAVLVYPAYLDDKAGGVAPDLNLKAQIPPTLIVHSEDDKTHVVGSKVYDAALTAAKVAHEFKLYPTGGHGYGLHCDRDAKAWPDDTLKWLQKVVPRFGK
;
A
#
# COMPACT_ATOMS: atom_id res chain seq x y z
N MET A 1 7.68 -15.78 -9.29
CA MET A 1 7.66 -15.54 -7.83
C MET A 1 7.72 -16.86 -7.09
N PRO A 2 8.50 -16.99 -6.00
CA PRO A 2 8.51 -18.19 -5.17
C PRO A 2 7.15 -18.37 -4.46
N GLY A 3 6.80 -19.61 -4.14
CA GLY A 3 5.56 -19.96 -3.47
C GLY A 3 4.43 -20.33 -4.45
N LYS A 4 3.43 -21.02 -3.88
CA LYS A 4 2.29 -21.51 -4.66
C LYS A 4 1.28 -20.37 -4.89
N GLY A 5 0.76 -20.26 -6.09
CA GLY A 5 -0.42 -19.47 -6.42
C GLY A 5 -1.73 -20.18 -6.04
N ALA A 6 -2.86 -19.57 -6.41
CA ALA A 6 -4.17 -20.21 -6.30
C ALA A 6 -4.23 -21.48 -7.16
N LYS A 7 -5.01 -22.45 -6.71
CA LYS A 7 -5.24 -23.69 -7.46
C LYS A 7 -6.30 -23.52 -8.54
N GLU A 8 -7.32 -22.72 -8.23
CA GLU A 8 -8.40 -22.37 -9.15
C GLU A 8 -8.01 -21.24 -10.09
N PRO A 9 -8.63 -21.17 -11.28
CA PRO A 9 -8.44 -20.06 -12.21
C PRO A 9 -8.76 -18.71 -11.56
N GLU A 10 -8.08 -17.65 -12.01
CA GLU A 10 -8.43 -16.28 -11.67
C GLU A 10 -9.88 -16.00 -12.04
N ALA A 11 -10.63 -15.40 -11.13
CA ALA A 11 -12.06 -15.15 -11.28
C ALA A 11 -12.47 -13.82 -10.68
N GLU A 12 -13.54 -13.27 -11.18
CA GLU A 12 -14.22 -12.12 -10.59
C GLU A 12 -15.17 -12.57 -9.47
N VAL A 13 -15.20 -11.81 -8.37
CA VAL A 13 -16.15 -12.00 -7.27
C VAL A 13 -17.27 -10.98 -7.41
N PRO A 14 -18.47 -11.38 -7.89
CA PRO A 14 -19.54 -10.44 -8.14
C PRO A 14 -20.09 -9.86 -6.83
N ARG A 15 -20.42 -8.56 -6.86
CA ARG A 15 -21.20 -7.83 -5.85
C ARG A 15 -22.00 -6.73 -6.53
N ASP A 16 -23.14 -6.38 -5.93
CA ASP A 16 -24.08 -5.38 -6.49
C ASP A 16 -23.68 -3.92 -6.15
N ASP A 17 -22.40 -3.65 -5.89
CA ASP A 17 -21.89 -2.31 -5.59
C ASP A 17 -21.11 -1.68 -6.74
N GLY A 18 -21.07 -2.35 -7.90
CA GLY A 18 -20.44 -1.85 -9.13
C GLY A 18 -18.91 -1.93 -9.16
N PHE A 19 -18.26 -2.51 -8.14
CA PHE A 19 -16.79 -2.59 -8.09
C PHE A 19 -16.27 -4.00 -8.40
N HIS A 20 -15.16 -4.04 -9.14
CA HIS A 20 -14.52 -5.28 -9.58
C HIS A 20 -13.57 -5.85 -8.50
N ARG A 21 -13.76 -7.14 -8.22
CA ARG A 21 -12.98 -7.90 -7.25
C ARG A 21 -12.39 -9.13 -7.90
N ILE A 22 -11.09 -9.27 -7.85
CA ILE A 22 -10.38 -10.39 -8.48
C ILE A 22 -9.84 -11.33 -7.39
N THR A 23 -10.22 -12.59 -7.48
CA THR A 23 -9.72 -13.67 -6.62
C THR A 23 -8.93 -14.71 -7.41
N ASN A 24 -8.39 -15.70 -6.71
CA ASN A 24 -7.61 -16.81 -7.28
C ASN A 24 -6.39 -16.32 -8.10
N VAL A 25 -5.80 -15.20 -7.69
CA VAL A 25 -4.61 -14.65 -8.32
C VAL A 25 -3.43 -15.59 -8.05
N SER A 26 -3.03 -16.36 -9.05
CA SER A 26 -1.85 -17.23 -9.02
C SER A 26 -0.62 -16.57 -9.62
N ARG A 27 -0.84 -15.61 -10.53
CA ARG A 27 0.21 -14.82 -11.20
C ARG A 27 0.00 -13.35 -10.86
N PRO A 28 0.77 -12.80 -9.91
CA PRO A 28 0.66 -11.39 -9.56
C PRO A 28 1.06 -10.52 -10.75
N THR A 29 0.38 -9.39 -10.91
CA THR A 29 0.71 -8.40 -11.94
C THR A 29 0.91 -7.02 -11.33
N LEU A 30 1.79 -6.23 -11.95
CA LEU A 30 2.02 -4.83 -11.64
C LEU A 30 1.66 -4.00 -12.86
N THR A 31 0.56 -3.24 -12.77
CA THR A 31 0.13 -2.36 -13.86
C THR A 31 0.64 -0.94 -13.60
N VAL A 32 1.39 -0.40 -14.56
CA VAL A 32 2.04 0.91 -14.42
C VAL A 32 1.14 1.99 -15.01
N PHE A 33 0.89 3.03 -14.23
CA PHE A 33 0.18 4.24 -14.59
C PHE A 33 1.15 5.42 -14.44
N PRO A 34 1.87 5.82 -15.49
CA PRO A 34 2.85 6.89 -15.40
C PRO A 34 2.16 8.24 -15.23
N ALA A 35 2.68 9.08 -14.34
CA ALA A 35 2.21 10.44 -14.22
C ALA A 35 2.64 11.28 -15.43
N ALA A 36 1.73 12.10 -15.93
CA ALA A 36 2.09 13.10 -16.93
C ALA A 36 3.10 14.10 -16.32
N ARG A 37 4.18 14.38 -17.04
CA ARG A 37 5.21 15.32 -16.61
C ARG A 37 5.32 16.47 -17.61
N LYS A 38 5.54 17.68 -17.09
CA LYS A 38 5.90 18.83 -17.92
C LYS A 38 7.32 18.62 -18.47
N ASP A 39 7.57 19.17 -19.63
CA ASP A 39 8.91 19.15 -20.23
C ASP A 39 9.95 19.73 -19.27
N GLY A 40 11.08 19.03 -19.12
CA GLY A 40 12.13 19.41 -18.19
C GLY A 40 11.89 19.02 -16.71
N ALA A 41 10.72 18.51 -16.35
CA ALA A 41 10.50 17.95 -15.03
C ALA A 41 11.26 16.61 -14.90
N GLY A 42 11.99 16.43 -13.80
CA GLY A 42 12.69 15.17 -13.52
C GLY A 42 11.71 13.99 -13.33
N ALA A 43 12.27 12.80 -13.12
CA ALA A 43 11.50 11.58 -12.88
C ALA A 43 10.46 11.75 -11.75
N ALA A 44 9.27 11.16 -11.90
CA ALA A 44 8.17 11.29 -10.96
C ALA A 44 8.41 10.50 -9.65
N PRO A 45 7.93 10.97 -8.48
CA PRO A 45 7.73 10.06 -7.37
C PRO A 45 6.73 8.97 -7.77
N ALA A 46 6.80 7.81 -7.12
CA ALA A 46 5.91 6.72 -7.46
C ALA A 46 5.38 6.00 -6.21
N MET A 47 4.23 5.35 -6.34
CA MET A 47 3.66 4.53 -5.27
C MET A 47 3.19 3.17 -5.81
N ILE A 48 3.58 2.10 -5.11
CA ILE A 48 2.91 0.80 -5.26
C ILE A 48 1.54 0.91 -4.57
N VAL A 49 0.48 0.63 -5.30
CA VAL A 49 -0.89 0.63 -4.78
C VAL A 49 -1.30 -0.80 -4.46
N CYS A 50 -1.62 -1.06 -3.19
CA CYS A 50 -2.05 -2.36 -2.69
C CYS A 50 -3.54 -2.30 -2.35
N PRO A 51 -4.46 -2.76 -3.22
CA PRO A 51 -5.89 -2.78 -2.94
C PRO A 51 -6.24 -3.66 -1.75
N GLY A 52 -7.39 -3.40 -1.11
CA GLY A 52 -7.96 -4.26 -0.07
C GLY A 52 -8.69 -5.47 -0.62
N GLY A 53 -9.44 -6.12 0.26
CA GLY A 53 -10.22 -7.32 -0.06
C GLY A 53 -10.01 -8.48 0.91
N GLY A 54 -9.54 -8.20 2.14
CA GLY A 54 -9.43 -9.20 3.21
C GLY A 54 -8.43 -10.32 2.95
N TYR A 55 -7.53 -10.17 1.98
CA TYR A 55 -6.70 -11.23 1.41
C TYR A 55 -7.49 -12.36 0.71
N SER A 56 -8.78 -12.19 0.52
CA SER A 56 -9.63 -13.13 -0.23
C SER A 56 -9.70 -12.78 -1.71
N TYR A 57 -9.63 -11.50 -2.02
CA TYR A 57 -9.63 -10.92 -3.36
C TYR A 57 -8.89 -9.56 -3.34
N THR A 58 -8.75 -8.92 -4.49
CA THR A 58 -8.29 -7.53 -4.62
C THR A 58 -9.40 -6.68 -5.24
N VAL A 59 -9.72 -5.52 -4.63
CA VAL A 59 -10.69 -4.53 -5.17
C VAL A 59 -9.96 -3.66 -6.17
N ILE A 60 -9.87 -4.15 -7.42
CA ILE A 60 -8.86 -3.68 -8.39
C ILE A 60 -9.15 -2.30 -8.99
N ASP A 61 -10.40 -1.87 -9.00
CA ASP A 61 -10.82 -0.56 -9.49
C ASP A 61 -10.86 0.48 -8.36
N LYS A 62 -11.78 0.37 -7.41
CA LYS A 62 -12.02 1.33 -6.32
C LYS A 62 -10.77 1.68 -5.51
N GLU A 63 -9.95 0.66 -5.18
CA GLU A 63 -8.75 0.80 -4.37
C GLU A 63 -7.47 0.56 -5.19
N GLY A 64 -7.60 0.47 -6.50
CA GLY A 64 -6.53 0.28 -7.46
C GLY A 64 -6.50 1.36 -8.53
N THR A 65 -7.27 1.21 -9.62
CA THR A 65 -7.16 2.12 -10.77
C THR A 65 -7.69 3.52 -10.51
N GLU A 66 -8.72 3.69 -9.67
CA GLU A 66 -9.18 5.01 -9.24
C GLU A 66 -8.11 5.74 -8.41
N ILE A 67 -7.45 5.02 -7.50
CA ILE A 67 -6.32 5.55 -6.73
C ILE A 67 -5.16 5.92 -7.65
N ALA A 68 -4.90 5.10 -8.68
CA ALA A 68 -3.89 5.42 -9.68
C ALA A 68 -4.21 6.72 -10.42
N ALA A 69 -5.46 6.91 -10.84
CA ALA A 69 -5.90 8.14 -11.49
C ALA A 69 -5.74 9.38 -10.58
N TRP A 70 -6.11 9.25 -9.30
CA TRP A 70 -5.92 10.30 -8.30
C TRP A 70 -4.44 10.63 -8.08
N LEU A 71 -3.56 9.63 -7.95
CA LEU A 71 -2.12 9.85 -7.82
C LEU A 71 -1.56 10.54 -9.06
N ASN A 72 -1.95 10.09 -10.25
CA ASN A 72 -1.49 10.68 -11.51
C ASN A 72 -1.90 12.13 -11.68
N SER A 73 -3.12 12.51 -11.29
CA SER A 73 -3.59 13.91 -11.32
C SER A 73 -2.77 14.82 -10.39
N ASN A 74 -2.04 14.22 -9.44
CA ASN A 74 -1.15 14.91 -8.51
C ASN A 74 0.35 14.71 -8.82
N GLY A 75 0.67 14.25 -10.04
CA GLY A 75 2.06 14.11 -10.51
C GLY A 75 2.85 12.96 -9.90
N ILE A 76 2.16 11.95 -9.36
CA ILE A 76 2.74 10.73 -8.79
C ILE A 76 2.43 9.56 -9.73
N SER A 77 3.43 8.82 -10.16
CA SER A 77 3.23 7.57 -10.90
C SER A 77 2.66 6.51 -9.96
N ALA A 78 1.67 5.74 -10.43
CA ALA A 78 1.08 4.67 -9.66
C ALA A 78 1.38 3.32 -10.30
N LEU A 79 1.62 2.32 -9.45
CA LEU A 79 1.87 0.95 -9.85
C LEU A 79 0.89 0.05 -9.09
N VAL A 80 -0.21 -0.32 -9.73
CA VAL A 80 -1.28 -1.11 -9.09
C VAL A 80 -0.87 -2.58 -9.05
N LEU A 81 -0.78 -3.12 -7.84
CA LEU A 81 -0.40 -4.49 -7.59
C LEU A 81 -1.63 -5.38 -7.40
N LYS A 82 -1.87 -6.30 -8.34
CA LYS A 82 -2.77 -7.43 -8.16
C LYS A 82 -1.96 -8.57 -7.54
N TYR A 83 -1.98 -8.67 -6.21
CA TYR A 83 -1.20 -9.66 -5.45
C TYR A 83 -1.94 -10.98 -5.29
N ARG A 84 -1.21 -12.04 -4.93
CA ARG A 84 -1.75 -13.39 -4.77
C ARG A 84 -2.85 -13.50 -3.71
N THR A 85 -3.97 -14.06 -4.10
CA THR A 85 -5.17 -14.36 -3.31
C THR A 85 -5.70 -15.75 -3.70
N PRO A 86 -6.60 -16.40 -2.94
CA PRO A 86 -7.02 -16.06 -1.59
C PRO A 86 -6.05 -16.57 -0.51
N ASN A 87 -6.16 -16.01 0.70
CA ASN A 87 -5.52 -16.52 1.93
C ASN A 87 -4.01 -16.79 1.83
N ASN A 88 -3.31 -16.04 0.99
CA ASN A 88 -1.88 -16.20 0.74
C ASN A 88 -1.10 -14.95 1.19
N ARG A 89 -1.13 -14.64 2.51
CA ARG A 89 -0.49 -13.46 3.08
C ARG A 89 1.04 -13.45 2.87
N ALA A 90 1.68 -14.60 2.94
CA ALA A 90 3.11 -14.74 2.68
C ALA A 90 3.42 -14.44 1.20
N GLY A 91 2.63 -15.01 0.28
CA GLY A 91 2.75 -14.73 -1.14
C GLY A 91 2.50 -13.26 -1.47
N ALA A 92 1.49 -12.64 -0.89
CA ALA A 92 1.21 -11.21 -1.08
C ALA A 92 2.39 -10.32 -0.63
N LEU A 93 3.04 -10.66 0.51
CA LEU A 93 4.24 -9.96 0.97
C LEU A 93 5.40 -10.10 -0.02
N GLN A 94 5.64 -11.29 -0.54
CA GLN A 94 6.64 -11.53 -1.58
C GLN A 94 6.33 -10.71 -2.85
N ASP A 95 5.06 -10.58 -3.20
CA ASP A 95 4.62 -9.86 -4.39
C ASP A 95 4.87 -8.35 -4.27
N VAL A 96 4.55 -7.74 -3.12
CA VAL A 96 4.83 -6.30 -2.92
C VAL A 96 6.32 -6.02 -2.79
N GLN A 97 7.09 -6.88 -2.15
CA GLN A 97 8.55 -6.76 -2.09
C GLN A 97 9.17 -6.85 -3.49
N ARG A 98 8.70 -7.80 -4.31
CA ARG A 98 9.14 -7.92 -5.70
C ARG A 98 8.72 -6.72 -6.54
N ALA A 99 7.51 -6.19 -6.35
CA ALA A 99 7.02 -5.01 -7.04
C ALA A 99 7.90 -3.78 -6.75
N LEU A 100 8.31 -3.57 -5.50
CA LEU A 100 9.22 -2.49 -5.11
C LEU A 100 10.59 -2.63 -5.77
N SER A 101 11.18 -3.83 -5.75
CA SER A 101 12.46 -4.08 -6.44
C SER A 101 12.34 -3.90 -7.95
N LEU A 102 11.24 -4.38 -8.57
CA LEU A 102 10.99 -4.24 -10.00
C LEU A 102 10.82 -2.77 -10.39
N ALA A 103 10.09 -1.98 -9.60
CA ALA A 103 9.91 -0.56 -9.84
C ALA A 103 11.25 0.18 -9.83
N ARG A 104 12.13 -0.13 -8.89
CA ARG A 104 13.50 0.44 -8.87
C ARG A 104 14.35 -0.01 -10.06
N SER A 105 14.29 -1.29 -10.42
CA SER A 105 15.02 -1.84 -11.56
C SER A 105 14.58 -1.23 -12.90
N ARG A 106 13.31 -0.85 -13.04
CA ARG A 106 12.70 -0.26 -14.23
C ARG A 106 12.51 1.26 -14.14
N ALA A 107 13.13 1.90 -13.16
CA ALA A 107 12.87 3.31 -12.86
C ALA A 107 13.11 4.24 -14.05
N ALA A 108 14.18 4.03 -14.81
CA ALA A 108 14.46 4.81 -16.02
C ALA A 108 13.43 4.58 -17.14
N GLU A 109 13.01 3.33 -17.35
CA GLU A 109 12.02 2.95 -18.36
C GLU A 109 10.64 3.58 -18.05
N TRP A 110 10.26 3.62 -16.77
CA TRP A 110 8.96 4.14 -16.33
C TRP A 110 8.99 5.62 -15.95
N ASN A 111 10.12 6.28 -16.10
CA ASN A 111 10.34 7.69 -15.72
C ASN A 111 9.95 7.99 -14.30
N ILE A 112 10.33 7.12 -13.36
CA ILE A 112 10.11 7.26 -11.92
C ILE A 112 11.44 7.44 -11.17
N ASP A 113 11.41 8.14 -10.05
CA ASP A 113 12.58 8.30 -9.19
C ASP A 113 12.69 7.10 -8.23
N PRO A 114 13.74 6.27 -8.34
CA PRO A 114 13.91 5.09 -7.50
C PRO A 114 14.12 5.41 -6.01
N LYS A 115 14.43 6.66 -5.66
CA LYS A 115 14.62 7.17 -4.29
C LYS A 115 13.36 7.86 -3.72
N ARG A 116 12.28 7.89 -4.48
CA ARG A 116 10.97 8.44 -4.09
C ARG A 116 9.86 7.44 -4.42
N LEU A 117 10.06 6.19 -4.00
CA LEU A 117 9.15 5.07 -4.22
C LEU A 117 8.46 4.67 -2.92
N GLY A 118 7.19 5.01 -2.78
CA GLY A 118 6.36 4.66 -1.63
C GLY A 118 5.45 3.47 -1.85
N VAL A 119 4.68 3.16 -0.81
CA VAL A 119 3.57 2.20 -0.85
C VAL A 119 2.32 2.86 -0.29
N ILE A 120 1.17 2.63 -0.91
CA ILE A 120 -0.15 2.96 -0.36
C ILE A 120 -1.00 1.70 -0.35
N GLY A 121 -1.66 1.42 0.77
CA GLY A 121 -2.49 0.24 0.89
C GLY A 121 -3.79 0.49 1.63
N PHE A 122 -4.82 -0.25 1.24
CA PHE A 122 -6.20 -0.12 1.70
C PHE A 122 -6.66 -1.37 2.44
N SER A 123 -7.22 -1.26 3.63
CA SER A 123 -7.73 -2.40 4.41
C SER A 123 -6.67 -3.50 4.58
N ALA A 124 -6.88 -4.71 4.03
CA ALA A 124 -5.87 -5.77 3.98
C ALA A 124 -4.62 -5.37 3.17
N GLY A 125 -4.77 -4.55 2.12
CA GLY A 125 -3.65 -3.93 1.41
C GLY A 125 -2.88 -2.94 2.28
N GLY A 126 -3.55 -2.27 3.23
CA GLY A 126 -2.93 -1.45 4.27
C GLY A 126 -2.07 -2.28 5.24
N ASN A 127 -2.54 -3.47 5.66
CA ASN A 127 -1.71 -4.43 6.38
C ASN A 127 -0.50 -4.88 5.54
N LEU A 128 -0.72 -5.17 4.26
CA LEU A 128 0.35 -5.55 3.35
C LEU A 128 1.42 -4.45 3.21
N ALA A 129 1.00 -3.20 3.08
CA ALA A 129 1.89 -2.04 3.04
C ALA A 129 2.66 -1.85 4.37
N ALA A 130 2.00 -2.05 5.51
CA ALA A 130 2.66 -2.03 6.82
C ALA A 130 3.73 -3.13 6.94
N LYS A 131 3.43 -4.35 6.49
CA LYS A 131 4.39 -5.48 6.48
C LYS A 131 5.58 -5.24 5.55
N ALA A 132 5.37 -4.62 4.39
CA ALA A 132 6.45 -4.22 3.50
C ALA A 132 7.34 -3.12 4.11
N SER A 133 6.77 -2.28 4.98
CA SER A 133 7.45 -1.18 5.66
C SER A 133 8.16 -1.60 6.96
N ALA A 134 7.64 -2.62 7.65
CA ALA A 134 8.14 -3.14 8.93
C ALA A 134 8.41 -4.66 8.85
N PRO A 135 9.26 -5.13 7.91
CA PRO A 135 9.41 -6.56 7.64
C PRO A 135 10.19 -7.26 8.76
N ILE A 136 9.84 -8.53 9.04
CA ILE A 136 10.61 -9.40 9.94
C ILE A 136 11.97 -9.72 9.34
N GLU A 137 12.00 -10.00 8.04
CA GLU A 137 13.20 -10.22 7.24
C GLU A 137 13.24 -9.20 6.12
N GLU A 138 14.41 -8.71 5.75
CA GLU A 138 14.57 -7.72 4.68
C GLU A 138 13.86 -8.16 3.40
N ARG A 139 13.97 -9.44 3.04
CA ARG A 139 13.27 -10.07 1.94
C ARG A 139 12.71 -11.44 2.36
N SER A 140 11.42 -11.64 2.18
CA SER A 140 10.70 -12.85 2.58
C SER A 140 10.81 -14.02 1.60
N TYR A 141 11.72 -13.92 0.63
CA TYR A 141 12.03 -14.99 -0.34
C TYR A 141 13.50 -14.89 -0.81
N PRO A 142 14.12 -15.99 -1.24
CA PRO A 142 15.46 -15.96 -1.83
C PRO A 142 15.49 -15.12 -3.12
N ALA A 143 16.56 -14.35 -3.33
CA ALA A 143 16.73 -13.59 -4.57
C ALA A 143 16.64 -14.50 -5.81
N LEU A 144 15.88 -14.07 -6.83
CA LEU A 144 15.58 -14.85 -8.02
C LEU A 144 16.47 -14.44 -9.23
N ASP A 145 16.76 -13.15 -9.35
CA ASP A 145 17.46 -12.57 -10.49
C ASP A 145 18.04 -11.19 -10.14
N ALA A 146 18.58 -10.48 -11.13
CA ALA A 146 19.19 -9.16 -10.97
C ALA A 146 18.22 -8.08 -10.44
N VAL A 147 16.91 -8.22 -10.62
CA VAL A 147 15.92 -7.30 -10.08
C VAL A 147 15.97 -7.30 -8.55
N ASP A 148 16.22 -8.46 -7.94
CA ASP A 148 16.26 -8.60 -6.48
C ASP A 148 17.54 -8.06 -5.84
N GLN A 149 18.48 -7.55 -6.63
CA GLN A 149 19.59 -6.71 -6.14
C GLN A 149 19.11 -5.29 -5.75
N GLN A 150 17.94 -4.88 -6.24
CA GLN A 150 17.32 -3.63 -5.83
C GLN A 150 16.60 -3.77 -4.48
N SER A 151 16.63 -2.71 -3.68
CA SER A 151 15.92 -2.68 -2.40
C SER A 151 14.42 -2.96 -2.59
N CYS A 152 13.84 -3.78 -1.71
CA CYS A 152 12.41 -4.03 -1.63
C CYS A 152 11.72 -3.23 -0.51
N ARG A 153 12.39 -2.21 0.06
CA ARG A 153 11.83 -1.33 1.08
C ARG A 153 11.20 -0.10 0.45
N PRO A 154 10.01 0.33 0.88
CA PRO A 154 9.45 1.62 0.47
C PRO A 154 10.21 2.77 1.15
N ASP A 155 10.24 3.96 0.50
CA ASP A 155 10.83 5.17 1.04
C ASP A 155 9.85 5.94 1.93
N PHE A 156 8.54 5.70 1.78
CA PHE A 156 7.43 6.21 2.60
C PHE A 156 6.21 5.29 2.46
N ALA A 157 5.29 5.36 3.42
CA ALA A 157 4.09 4.51 3.43
C ALA A 157 2.82 5.29 3.78
N VAL A 158 1.70 4.94 3.14
CA VAL A 158 0.37 5.43 3.45
C VAL A 158 -0.55 4.24 3.69
N LEU A 159 -1.13 4.17 4.88
CA LEU A 159 -1.98 3.08 5.34
C LEU A 159 -3.40 3.61 5.49
N VAL A 160 -4.30 3.26 4.58
CA VAL A 160 -5.67 3.78 4.57
C VAL A 160 -6.61 2.72 5.14
N TYR A 161 -7.27 3.03 6.25
CA TYR A 161 -8.08 2.12 7.07
C TYR A 161 -7.49 0.70 7.17
N PRO A 162 -6.20 0.58 7.57
CA PRO A 162 -5.53 -0.70 7.56
C PRO A 162 -6.20 -1.70 8.52
N ALA A 163 -6.37 -2.94 8.06
CA ALA A 163 -6.82 -4.04 8.88
C ALA A 163 -5.63 -4.79 9.51
N TYR A 164 -5.89 -5.64 10.50
CA TYR A 164 -4.96 -6.64 11.03
C TYR A 164 -3.62 -6.08 11.55
N LEU A 165 -3.59 -4.88 12.12
CA LEU A 165 -2.38 -4.31 12.71
C LEU A 165 -2.20 -4.65 14.19
N ASP A 166 -3.20 -5.26 14.83
CA ASP A 166 -3.19 -5.69 16.23
C ASP A 166 -3.21 -7.22 16.37
N ASP A 167 -2.77 -7.71 17.52
CA ASP A 167 -2.77 -9.12 17.89
C ASP A 167 -4.06 -9.58 18.58
N LYS A 168 -5.08 -8.71 18.67
CA LYS A 168 -6.34 -8.89 19.40
C LYS A 168 -6.21 -8.96 20.94
N ALA A 169 -5.00 -8.89 21.48
CA ALA A 169 -4.70 -8.82 22.89
C ALA A 169 -4.24 -7.43 23.35
N GLY A 170 -4.25 -6.46 22.44
CA GLY A 170 -3.85 -5.07 22.71
C GLY A 170 -2.41 -4.76 22.29
N GLY A 171 -1.69 -5.71 21.73
CA GLY A 171 -0.37 -5.55 21.13
C GLY A 171 -0.42 -5.38 19.61
N VAL A 172 0.73 -5.03 19.04
CA VAL A 172 0.92 -4.98 17.58
C VAL A 172 0.96 -6.41 17.01
N ALA A 173 0.44 -6.59 15.83
CA ALA A 173 0.48 -7.87 15.14
C ALA A 173 1.93 -8.43 15.08
N PRO A 174 2.15 -9.72 15.40
CA PRO A 174 3.49 -10.28 15.58
C PRO A 174 4.32 -10.35 14.29
N ASP A 175 3.69 -10.15 13.15
CA ASP A 175 4.33 -10.11 11.84
C ASP A 175 4.74 -8.69 11.38
N LEU A 176 4.75 -7.73 12.32
CA LEU A 176 5.27 -6.37 12.16
C LEU A 176 6.50 -6.16 13.04
N ASN A 177 7.65 -5.87 12.44
CA ASN A 177 8.91 -5.66 13.15
C ASN A 177 9.14 -4.18 13.45
N LEU A 178 8.83 -3.75 14.67
CA LEU A 178 9.04 -2.38 15.13
C LEU A 178 10.53 -2.00 15.30
N LYS A 179 11.45 -2.96 15.21
CA LYS A 179 12.91 -2.71 15.22
C LYS A 179 13.45 -2.55 13.80
N ALA A 180 12.65 -2.80 12.77
CA ALA A 180 13.04 -2.54 11.40
C ALA A 180 13.21 -1.01 11.19
N GLN A 181 13.94 -0.65 10.14
CA GLN A 181 14.05 0.74 9.71
C GLN A 181 12.75 1.12 8.97
N ILE A 182 11.69 1.43 9.73
CA ILE A 182 10.37 1.78 9.19
C ILE A 182 10.46 3.16 8.54
N PRO A 183 9.98 3.34 7.30
CA PRO A 183 9.98 4.64 6.63
C PRO A 183 8.94 5.59 7.25
N PRO A 184 8.98 6.91 6.95
CA PRO A 184 7.91 7.82 7.29
C PRO A 184 6.55 7.24 6.88
N THR A 185 5.60 7.20 7.82
CA THR A 185 4.32 6.51 7.66
C THR A 185 3.15 7.43 7.97
N LEU A 186 2.17 7.49 7.08
CA LEU A 186 0.86 8.08 7.33
C LEU A 186 -0.17 6.97 7.58
N ILE A 187 -0.90 7.07 8.69
CA ILE A 187 -2.06 6.22 8.97
C ILE A 187 -3.31 7.09 8.80
N VAL A 188 -4.27 6.59 8.05
CA VAL A 188 -5.58 7.21 7.82
C VAL A 188 -6.67 6.24 8.29
N HIS A 189 -7.55 6.65 9.20
CA HIS A 189 -8.66 5.81 9.67
C HIS A 189 -9.85 6.63 10.12
N SER A 190 -11.01 5.98 10.28
CA SER A 190 -12.22 6.57 10.84
C SER A 190 -12.54 5.93 12.18
N GLU A 191 -12.94 6.75 13.17
CA GLU A 191 -13.24 6.31 14.55
C GLU A 191 -14.45 5.36 14.59
N ASP A 192 -15.36 5.51 13.64
CA ASP A 192 -16.57 4.69 13.51
C ASP A 192 -16.34 3.33 12.83
N ASP A 193 -15.14 3.04 12.31
CA ASP A 193 -14.74 1.68 11.93
C ASP A 193 -14.34 0.87 13.15
N LYS A 194 -15.35 0.42 13.91
CA LYS A 194 -15.14 -0.28 15.19
C LYS A 194 -14.38 -1.60 15.07
N THR A 195 -14.33 -2.17 13.88
CA THR A 195 -13.67 -3.46 13.64
C THR A 195 -12.15 -3.33 13.54
N HIS A 196 -11.65 -2.25 12.91
CA HIS A 196 -10.25 -2.15 12.53
C HIS A 196 -9.50 -0.96 13.13
N VAL A 197 -10.21 0.09 13.60
CA VAL A 197 -9.58 1.30 14.14
C VAL A 197 -8.66 1.03 15.33
N VAL A 198 -8.98 0.01 16.13
CA VAL A 198 -8.17 -0.41 17.29
C VAL A 198 -6.75 -0.76 16.85
N GLY A 199 -6.61 -1.53 15.75
CA GLY A 199 -5.30 -1.89 15.20
C GLY A 199 -4.49 -0.66 14.78
N SER A 200 -5.11 0.35 14.18
CA SER A 200 -4.44 1.61 13.84
C SER A 200 -3.97 2.38 15.07
N LYS A 201 -4.78 2.46 16.12
CA LYS A 201 -4.40 3.11 17.38
C LYS A 201 -3.24 2.40 18.09
N VAL A 202 -3.27 1.07 18.10
CA VAL A 202 -2.18 0.24 18.64
C VAL A 202 -0.88 0.46 17.86
N TYR A 203 -0.98 0.50 16.53
CA TYR A 203 0.21 0.68 15.68
C TYR A 203 0.77 2.10 15.79
N ASP A 204 -0.06 3.14 15.83
CA ASP A 204 0.32 4.53 16.10
C ASP A 204 1.11 4.68 17.40
N ALA A 205 0.58 4.13 18.50
CA ALA A 205 1.25 4.14 19.80
C ALA A 205 2.62 3.41 19.74
N ALA A 206 2.68 2.31 19.01
CA ALA A 206 3.90 1.53 18.86
C ALA A 206 4.96 2.27 18.02
N LEU A 207 4.56 2.94 16.93
CA LEU A 207 5.44 3.79 16.12
C LEU A 207 5.97 4.97 16.93
N THR A 208 5.12 5.58 17.77
CA THR A 208 5.53 6.64 18.72
C THR A 208 6.61 6.13 19.69
N ALA A 209 6.38 4.97 20.31
CA ALA A 209 7.33 4.35 21.25
C ALA A 209 8.67 3.99 20.55
N ALA A 210 8.60 3.55 19.30
CA ALA A 210 9.77 3.24 18.47
C ALA A 210 10.44 4.48 17.86
N LYS A 211 9.90 5.68 18.09
CA LYS A 211 10.40 6.97 17.54
C LYS A 211 10.43 6.99 16.01
N VAL A 212 9.53 6.29 15.36
CA VAL A 212 9.36 6.33 13.91
C VAL A 212 8.64 7.63 13.52
N ALA A 213 9.12 8.28 12.46
CA ALA A 213 8.43 9.45 11.90
C ALA A 213 7.07 9.02 11.31
N HIS A 214 5.96 9.47 11.88
CA HIS A 214 4.63 9.13 11.39
C HIS A 214 3.61 10.23 11.73
N GLU A 215 2.46 10.18 11.04
CA GLU A 215 1.24 10.95 11.38
C GLU A 215 0.05 9.99 11.40
N PHE A 216 -0.91 10.22 12.31
CA PHE A 216 -2.18 9.51 12.34
C PHE A 216 -3.33 10.49 12.11
N LYS A 217 -4.03 10.34 10.99
CA LYS A 217 -5.25 11.07 10.63
C LYS A 217 -6.46 10.23 11.01
N LEU A 218 -7.02 10.51 12.17
CA LEU A 218 -8.22 9.86 12.68
C LEU A 218 -9.43 10.78 12.47
N TYR A 219 -10.34 10.37 11.59
CA TYR A 219 -11.56 11.10 11.29
C TYR A 219 -12.72 10.59 12.15
N PRO A 220 -13.64 11.46 12.62
CA PRO A 220 -14.78 11.02 13.43
C PRO A 220 -15.64 9.97 12.70
N THR A 221 -15.92 10.20 11.40
CA THR A 221 -16.79 9.32 10.61
C THR A 221 -16.20 9.04 9.22
N GLY A 222 -16.54 7.88 8.65
CA GLY A 222 -16.10 7.41 7.34
C GLY A 222 -16.39 5.93 7.16
N GLY A 223 -16.35 5.15 8.24
CA GLY A 223 -16.50 3.70 8.18
C GLY A 223 -15.26 3.03 7.59
N HIS A 224 -15.48 1.99 6.81
CA HIS A 224 -14.43 1.17 6.20
C HIS A 224 -14.63 1.01 4.70
N GLY A 225 -13.54 0.86 3.93
CA GLY A 225 -13.58 0.49 2.52
C GLY A 225 -14.14 1.57 1.58
N TYR A 226 -14.02 2.83 1.95
CA TYR A 226 -14.59 3.93 1.17
C TYR A 226 -13.79 4.30 -0.09
N GLY A 227 -12.50 4.02 -0.18
CA GLY A 227 -11.66 4.49 -1.28
C GLY A 227 -11.71 6.01 -1.42
N LEU A 228 -12.03 6.52 -2.62
CA LEU A 228 -12.28 7.94 -2.88
C LEU A 228 -13.77 8.35 -2.73
N HIS A 229 -14.66 7.42 -2.38
CA HIS A 229 -16.11 7.59 -2.35
C HIS A 229 -16.68 7.95 -0.95
N CYS A 230 -15.86 8.51 -0.05
CA CYS A 230 -16.35 8.93 1.26
C CYS A 230 -17.09 10.26 1.16
N ASP A 231 -18.31 10.32 1.69
CA ASP A 231 -19.15 11.52 1.78
C ASP A 231 -19.18 12.12 3.22
N ARG A 232 -18.48 11.47 4.18
CA ARG A 232 -18.38 11.87 5.58
C ARG A 232 -17.03 12.52 5.90
N ASP A 233 -16.67 12.66 7.18
CA ASP A 233 -15.47 13.39 7.61
C ASP A 233 -14.19 12.88 6.92
N ALA A 234 -14.08 11.56 6.75
CA ALA A 234 -12.92 10.97 6.10
C ALA A 234 -12.78 11.32 4.60
N LYS A 235 -13.74 12.05 4.00
CA LYS A 235 -13.59 12.58 2.62
C LYS A 235 -12.36 13.47 2.45
N ALA A 236 -11.82 14.01 3.55
CA ALA A 236 -10.64 14.87 3.52
C ALA A 236 -9.31 14.10 3.39
N TRP A 237 -9.32 12.76 3.50
CA TRP A 237 -8.10 11.95 3.53
C TRP A 237 -7.19 12.13 2.30
N PRO A 238 -7.71 12.29 1.06
CA PRO A 238 -6.83 12.46 -0.09
C PRO A 238 -6.01 13.74 -0.01
N ASP A 239 -6.66 14.87 0.34
CA ASP A 239 -6.00 16.17 0.49
C ASP A 239 -4.98 16.18 1.64
N ASP A 240 -5.33 15.56 2.77
CA ASP A 240 -4.42 15.45 3.92
C ASP A 240 -3.23 14.56 3.60
N THR A 241 -3.43 13.49 2.81
CA THR A 241 -2.34 12.65 2.29
C THR A 241 -1.41 13.44 1.39
N LEU A 242 -1.92 14.25 0.47
CA LEU A 242 -1.09 15.10 -0.40
C LEU A 242 -0.27 16.11 0.41
N LYS A 243 -0.87 16.77 1.40
CA LYS A 243 -0.17 17.69 2.32
C LYS A 243 0.95 16.97 3.07
N TRP A 244 0.71 15.75 3.53
CA TRP A 244 1.72 14.95 4.21
C TRP A 244 2.85 14.53 3.26
N LEU A 245 2.53 14.06 2.05
CA LEU A 245 3.52 13.70 1.03
C LEU A 245 4.42 14.89 0.67
N GLN A 246 3.87 16.12 0.61
CA GLN A 246 4.66 17.34 0.38
C GLN A 246 5.72 17.60 1.46
N LYS A 247 5.49 17.15 2.70
CA LYS A 247 6.45 17.28 3.80
C LYS A 247 7.55 16.21 3.76
N VAL A 248 7.19 14.98 3.40
CA VAL A 248 8.08 13.81 3.55
C VAL A 248 8.78 13.39 2.26
N VAL A 249 8.22 13.74 1.09
CA VAL A 249 8.80 13.40 -0.22
C VAL A 249 9.51 14.63 -0.80
N PRO A 250 10.85 14.64 -0.90
CA PRO A 250 11.58 15.78 -1.44
C PRO A 250 11.14 16.14 -2.86
N ARG A 251 10.95 17.44 -3.12
CA ARG A 251 10.55 17.98 -4.43
C ARG A 251 9.19 17.43 -4.94
N PHE A 252 8.29 17.10 -4.02
CA PHE A 252 6.93 16.73 -4.37
C PHE A 252 6.23 17.89 -5.10
N GLY A 253 5.60 17.62 -6.25
CA GLY A 253 4.84 18.62 -7.00
C GLY A 253 5.66 19.67 -7.77
N LYS A 254 6.97 19.49 -7.90
CA LYS A 254 7.86 20.37 -8.70
C LYS A 254 8.18 19.76 -10.04
#